data_d7e0a365ead655b5c79321faf18c508b
#
_entry.id   d7e0a365ead655b5c79321faf18c508b
#
_cell.length_a   1.000
_cell.length_b   1.000
_cell.length_c   1.000
_cell.angle_alpha   90.00
_cell.angle_beta   90.00
_cell.angle_gamma   90.00
#
_symmetry.space_group_name_H-M   'P 1'
#
loop_
_entity.id
_entity.type
_entity.pdbx_description
1 polymer ?
#
loop_
_entity_poly.entity_id
_entity_poly.type
_entity_poly.pdbx_seq_one_letter_code
_entity_poly.pdbx_strand_id
1 'polypeptide(L)'
;MSENYEISLKDWKEMEQESCLLLDVRDNMAFQYGHIGDAINLPLEELKEQIEKNELSEQLKQNKKIIVYCKRGEASAEATALLREQGCEAYNLTGGYMAWLLADTEQGSDDEKGDKEKGDKEKDRLADIEQSIRKKFHKQLFTRFAKALNTYDMLKEGDKVAVCISGGKDSMLMAKLFQELKRHNKFSFDLVFLVMDPGYNAENRKVIENNARLLNIPITIFETNIFEAVYEIEKSPCYLCARMRRGYLYSKAKELGCNKIALGHHYDDVIETILMGMLYGGQVQTMMPKLHSTNFEGMELIRPMYLIREDDIKHWRDYNGLHFIQCACRFTDTCTTCNSDGSSDSKRMEVKKLIRELKKTNPYVEKNIFRSVENVNLNTIVAYKQNGVTHSFLEGYDEK
;
A
#
# COMPACT_ATOMS: atom_id res chain seq x y z
N MET A 1 -2.21 -42.81 3.55
CA MET A 1 -0.95 -42.06 3.36
C MET A 1 -1.36 -40.79 2.65
N SER A 2 -1.28 -39.65 3.32
CA SER A 2 -1.55 -38.36 2.65
C SER A 2 -0.44 -38.15 1.64
N GLU A 3 -0.75 -38.25 0.35
CA GLU A 3 0.17 -37.85 -0.71
C GLU A 3 0.52 -36.38 -0.46
N ASN A 4 1.80 -36.09 -0.42
CA ASN A 4 2.28 -34.72 -0.15
C ASN A 4 2.23 -33.95 -1.47
N TYR A 5 1.19 -33.14 -1.66
CA TYR A 5 1.00 -32.31 -2.86
C TYR A 5 1.65 -30.93 -2.72
N GLU A 6 2.68 -30.84 -1.89
CA GLU A 6 3.47 -29.63 -1.70
C GLU A 6 4.59 -29.53 -2.72
N ILE A 7 4.81 -28.34 -3.26
CA ILE A 7 5.96 -28.02 -4.11
C ILE A 7 6.73 -26.84 -3.53
N SER A 8 8.04 -26.98 -3.42
CA SER A 8 8.89 -25.88 -2.98
C SER A 8 9.04 -24.82 -4.08
N LEU A 9 9.36 -23.58 -3.70
CA LEU A 9 9.66 -22.51 -4.65
C LEU A 9 10.83 -22.88 -5.58
N LYS A 10 11.82 -23.61 -5.08
CA LYS A 10 12.96 -24.07 -5.85
C LYS A 10 12.55 -25.08 -6.91
N ASP A 11 11.81 -26.12 -6.49
CA ASP A 11 11.40 -27.18 -7.40
C ASP A 11 10.44 -26.64 -8.47
N TRP A 12 9.54 -25.69 -8.10
CA TRP A 12 8.69 -25.02 -9.08
C TRP A 12 9.49 -24.19 -10.09
N LYS A 13 10.54 -23.48 -9.67
CA LYS A 13 11.41 -22.70 -10.59
C LYS A 13 12.23 -23.59 -11.53
N GLU A 14 12.54 -24.83 -11.14
CA GLU A 14 13.25 -25.81 -11.96
C GLU A 14 12.30 -26.54 -12.96
N MET A 15 10.98 -26.42 -12.79
CA MET A 15 10.00 -26.96 -13.74
C MET A 15 9.93 -26.09 -15.00
N GLU A 16 9.52 -26.71 -16.13
CA GLU A 16 9.17 -25.98 -17.34
C GLU A 16 7.93 -25.10 -17.09
N GLN A 17 8.16 -23.81 -16.86
CA GLN A 17 7.09 -22.85 -16.46
C GLN A 17 5.98 -22.72 -17.51
N GLU A 18 6.29 -22.93 -18.80
CA GLU A 18 5.31 -22.88 -19.89
C GLU A 18 4.24 -23.98 -19.78
N SER A 19 4.52 -25.07 -19.05
CA SER A 19 3.60 -26.18 -18.83
C SER A 19 2.74 -26.04 -17.58
N CYS A 20 2.95 -25.02 -16.76
CA CYS A 20 2.27 -24.82 -15.48
C CYS A 20 1.27 -23.65 -15.55
N LEU A 21 0.14 -23.81 -14.86
CA LEU A 21 -0.81 -22.74 -14.60
C LEU A 21 -0.64 -22.28 -13.15
N LEU A 22 -0.40 -20.98 -12.94
CA LEU A 22 -0.38 -20.39 -11.60
C LEU A 22 -1.78 -19.96 -11.19
N LEU A 23 -2.24 -20.40 -10.03
CA LEU A 23 -3.56 -20.08 -9.48
C LEU A 23 -3.41 -19.38 -8.13
N ASP A 24 -3.82 -18.11 -8.06
CA ASP A 24 -3.87 -17.33 -6.85
C ASP A 24 -5.28 -17.41 -6.23
N VAL A 25 -5.38 -18.02 -5.06
CA VAL A 25 -6.65 -18.17 -4.35
C VAL A 25 -6.88 -17.08 -3.27
N ARG A 26 -6.06 -16.04 -3.27
CA ARG A 26 -6.29 -14.86 -2.44
C ARG A 26 -7.42 -14.01 -3.04
N ASP A 27 -7.95 -13.10 -2.21
CA ASP A 27 -8.92 -12.13 -2.68
C ASP A 27 -8.38 -11.26 -3.84
N ASN A 28 -9.30 -10.73 -4.63
CA ASN A 28 -8.97 -9.92 -5.80
C ASN A 28 -8.12 -8.68 -5.47
N MET A 29 -8.24 -8.12 -4.26
CA MET A 29 -7.42 -6.96 -3.85
C MET A 29 -5.96 -7.34 -3.62
N ALA A 30 -5.74 -8.45 -2.90
CA ALA A 30 -4.40 -8.97 -2.68
C ALA A 30 -3.72 -9.30 -4.01
N PHE A 31 -4.48 -9.91 -4.94
CA PHE A 31 -4.02 -10.18 -6.29
C PHE A 31 -3.65 -8.90 -7.06
N GLN A 32 -4.54 -7.90 -7.10
CA GLN A 32 -4.28 -6.61 -7.78
C GLN A 32 -3.14 -5.82 -7.15
N TYR A 33 -2.88 -6.01 -5.86
CA TYR A 33 -1.74 -5.39 -5.19
C TYR A 33 -0.41 -5.96 -5.66
N GLY A 34 -0.35 -7.27 -5.91
CA GLY A 34 0.80 -7.98 -6.45
C GLY A 34 0.55 -9.49 -6.46
N HIS A 35 0.98 -10.15 -7.52
CA HIS A 35 0.83 -11.60 -7.75
C HIS A 35 2.10 -12.17 -8.39
N ILE A 36 2.18 -13.48 -8.48
CA ILE A 36 3.32 -14.18 -9.09
C ILE A 36 3.09 -14.28 -10.61
N GLY A 37 3.97 -13.68 -11.40
CA GLY A 37 3.94 -13.80 -12.87
C GLY A 37 2.55 -13.60 -13.49
N ASP A 38 2.19 -14.48 -14.42
CA ASP A 38 0.90 -14.47 -15.14
C ASP A 38 -0.18 -15.30 -14.43
N ALA A 39 -0.21 -15.30 -13.08
CA ALA A 39 -1.19 -16.07 -12.32
C ALA A 39 -2.63 -15.65 -12.62
N ILE A 40 -3.52 -16.63 -12.60
CA ILE A 40 -4.98 -16.41 -12.65
C ILE A 40 -5.46 -16.24 -11.20
N ASN A 41 -6.34 -15.28 -10.97
CA ASN A 41 -6.99 -15.11 -9.67
C ASN A 41 -8.35 -15.81 -9.66
N LEU A 42 -8.52 -16.73 -8.72
CA LEU A 42 -9.80 -17.36 -8.38
C LEU A 42 -9.82 -17.54 -6.87
N PRO A 43 -10.44 -16.61 -6.11
CA PRO A 43 -10.55 -16.69 -4.66
C PRO A 43 -11.11 -18.05 -4.19
N LEU A 44 -10.64 -18.53 -3.05
CA LEU A 44 -11.00 -19.87 -2.54
C LEU A 44 -12.52 -20.09 -2.47
N GLU A 45 -13.29 -19.11 -2.03
CA GLU A 45 -14.75 -19.23 -1.93
C GLU A 45 -15.41 -19.29 -3.31
N GLU A 46 -14.92 -18.50 -4.27
CA GLU A 46 -15.40 -18.58 -5.66
C GLU A 46 -15.04 -19.93 -6.29
N LEU A 47 -13.86 -20.49 -5.98
CA LEU A 47 -13.46 -21.84 -6.40
C LEU A 47 -14.42 -22.90 -5.85
N LYS A 48 -14.76 -22.84 -4.56
CA LYS A 48 -15.74 -23.74 -3.92
C LYS A 48 -17.10 -23.66 -4.61
N GLU A 49 -17.61 -22.45 -4.84
CA GLU A 49 -18.88 -22.25 -5.54
C GLU A 49 -18.87 -22.83 -6.95
N GLN A 50 -17.79 -22.64 -7.72
CA GLN A 50 -17.66 -23.20 -9.08
C GLN A 50 -17.64 -24.74 -9.05
N ILE A 51 -16.98 -25.34 -8.05
CA ILE A 51 -16.96 -26.79 -7.88
C ILE A 51 -18.35 -27.32 -7.52
N GLU A 52 -19.05 -26.70 -6.56
CA GLU A 52 -20.41 -27.09 -6.17
C GLU A 52 -21.42 -27.02 -7.33
N LYS A 53 -21.29 -26.01 -8.19
CA LYS A 53 -22.12 -25.80 -9.37
C LYS A 53 -21.68 -26.65 -10.58
N ASN A 54 -20.57 -27.37 -10.47
CA ASN A 54 -19.92 -28.10 -11.56
C ASN A 54 -19.57 -27.21 -12.78
N GLU A 55 -19.22 -25.97 -12.51
CA GLU A 55 -18.88 -24.88 -13.47
C GLU A 55 -17.39 -24.58 -13.54
N LEU A 56 -16.52 -25.50 -13.09
CA LEU A 56 -15.08 -25.31 -13.14
C LEU A 56 -14.61 -25.04 -14.58
N SER A 57 -13.83 -23.97 -14.75
CA SER A 57 -13.41 -23.52 -16.09
C SER A 57 -12.62 -24.60 -16.84
N GLU A 58 -12.81 -24.69 -18.16
CA GLU A 58 -12.05 -25.59 -19.03
C GLU A 58 -10.54 -25.40 -18.93
N GLN A 59 -10.09 -24.19 -18.62
CA GLN A 59 -8.69 -23.87 -18.45
C GLN A 59 -8.06 -24.59 -17.24
N LEU A 60 -8.83 -24.83 -16.17
CA LEU A 60 -8.41 -25.60 -15.01
C LEU A 60 -8.49 -27.11 -15.24
N LYS A 61 -9.36 -27.56 -16.17
CA LYS A 61 -9.53 -28.98 -16.53
C LYS A 61 -8.55 -29.48 -17.59
N GLN A 62 -7.90 -28.58 -18.34
CA GLN A 62 -6.86 -28.96 -19.30
C GLN A 62 -5.64 -29.51 -18.57
N ASN A 63 -4.99 -30.54 -19.12
CA ASN A 63 -3.86 -31.32 -18.56
C ASN A 63 -2.58 -30.52 -18.25
N LYS A 64 -2.71 -29.33 -17.66
CA LYS A 64 -1.58 -28.54 -17.18
C LYS A 64 -1.47 -28.72 -15.66
N LYS A 65 -0.25 -28.81 -15.17
CA LYS A 65 0.02 -28.75 -13.73
C LYS A 65 -0.43 -27.41 -13.18
N ILE A 66 -1.22 -27.42 -12.12
CA ILE A 66 -1.72 -26.22 -11.47
C ILE A 66 -0.91 -25.98 -10.20
N ILE A 67 -0.19 -24.87 -10.13
CA ILE A 67 0.51 -24.43 -8.92
C ILE A 67 -0.37 -23.44 -8.22
N VAL A 68 -0.93 -23.87 -7.10
CA VAL A 68 -1.89 -23.10 -6.31
C VAL A 68 -1.14 -22.39 -5.19
N TYR A 69 -1.41 -21.11 -5.00
CA TYR A 69 -0.84 -20.38 -3.89
C TYR A 69 -1.84 -19.41 -3.24
N CYS A 70 -1.68 -19.22 -1.96
CA CYS A 70 -2.31 -18.15 -1.20
C CYS A 70 -1.25 -17.28 -0.54
N LYS A 71 -1.55 -16.61 0.56
CA LYS A 71 -0.58 -15.77 1.27
C LYS A 71 0.60 -16.59 1.83
N ARG A 72 0.33 -17.73 2.52
CA ARG A 72 1.34 -18.56 3.21
C ARG A 72 1.26 -20.06 2.95
N GLY A 73 0.31 -20.52 2.19
CA GLY A 73 0.16 -21.94 1.84
C GLY A 73 -1.06 -22.65 2.47
N GLU A 74 -1.71 -22.05 3.48
CA GLU A 74 -2.81 -22.70 4.21
C GLU A 74 -4.09 -22.83 3.37
N ALA A 75 -4.65 -21.72 2.90
CA ALA A 75 -5.86 -21.72 2.05
C ALA A 75 -5.61 -22.38 0.68
N SER A 76 -4.39 -22.32 0.15
CA SER A 76 -4.03 -23.00 -1.10
C SER A 76 -3.87 -24.51 -0.93
N ALA A 77 -3.53 -25.00 0.26
CA ALA A 77 -3.55 -26.44 0.53
C ALA A 77 -4.98 -27.00 0.42
N GLU A 78 -5.98 -26.29 0.97
CA GLU A 78 -7.39 -26.63 0.83
C GLU A 78 -7.84 -26.59 -0.65
N ALA A 79 -7.52 -25.51 -1.36
CA ALA A 79 -7.83 -25.37 -2.78
C ALA A 79 -7.19 -26.48 -3.63
N THR A 80 -5.94 -26.86 -3.30
CA THR A 80 -5.23 -27.97 -3.97
C THR A 80 -5.97 -29.30 -3.79
N ALA A 81 -6.43 -29.60 -2.57
CA ALA A 81 -7.20 -30.81 -2.29
C ALA A 81 -8.51 -30.84 -3.11
N LEU A 82 -9.26 -29.73 -3.09
CA LEU A 82 -10.49 -29.61 -3.86
C LEU A 82 -10.28 -29.80 -5.37
N LEU A 83 -9.26 -29.20 -5.95
CA LEU A 83 -8.94 -29.34 -7.37
C LEU A 83 -8.55 -30.79 -7.72
N ARG A 84 -7.83 -31.48 -6.85
CA ARG A 84 -7.46 -32.88 -7.04
C ARG A 84 -8.65 -33.81 -6.97
N GLU A 85 -9.62 -33.56 -6.13
CA GLU A 85 -10.89 -34.26 -6.09
C GLU A 85 -11.67 -34.14 -7.42
N GLN A 86 -11.45 -33.02 -8.14
CA GLN A 86 -12.00 -32.81 -9.49
C GLN A 86 -11.13 -33.39 -10.62
N GLY A 87 -10.07 -34.15 -10.28
CA GLY A 87 -9.17 -34.79 -11.26
C GLY A 87 -8.08 -33.89 -11.83
N CYS A 88 -7.87 -32.68 -11.28
CA CYS A 88 -6.81 -31.77 -11.71
C CYS A 88 -5.46 -32.17 -11.12
N GLU A 89 -4.35 -31.99 -11.85
CA GLU A 89 -2.99 -32.16 -11.35
C GLU A 89 -2.55 -30.86 -10.63
N ALA A 90 -2.93 -30.69 -9.37
CA ALA A 90 -2.69 -29.47 -8.58
C ALA A 90 -1.64 -29.69 -7.48
N TYR A 91 -0.83 -28.67 -7.20
CA TYR A 91 0.22 -28.64 -6.17
C TYR A 91 0.13 -27.34 -5.37
N ASN A 92 0.30 -27.42 -4.05
CA ASN A 92 0.37 -26.27 -3.15
C ASN A 92 1.78 -25.71 -3.11
N LEU A 93 1.96 -24.42 -3.45
CA LEU A 93 3.24 -23.74 -3.31
C LEU A 93 3.54 -23.47 -1.83
N THR A 94 4.55 -24.16 -1.31
CA THR A 94 4.97 -24.06 0.08
C THR A 94 5.37 -22.64 0.45
N GLY A 95 4.76 -22.08 1.51
CA GLY A 95 4.98 -20.70 1.95
C GLY A 95 4.29 -19.63 1.09
N GLY A 96 3.65 -20.02 -0.03
CA GLY A 96 2.81 -19.17 -0.84
C GLY A 96 3.48 -17.91 -1.39
N TYR A 97 2.67 -16.86 -1.55
CA TYR A 97 3.12 -15.55 -2.05
C TYR A 97 4.25 -14.93 -1.20
N MET A 98 4.23 -15.13 0.14
CA MET A 98 5.25 -14.53 1.01
C MET A 98 6.63 -15.15 0.80
N ALA A 99 6.71 -16.47 0.64
CA ALA A 99 7.98 -17.13 0.33
C ALA A 99 8.54 -16.67 -1.02
N TRP A 100 7.67 -16.53 -2.02
CA TRP A 100 8.06 -16.01 -3.32
C TRP A 100 8.53 -14.54 -3.23
N LEU A 101 7.77 -13.67 -2.55
CA LEU A 101 8.09 -12.25 -2.37
C LEU A 101 9.45 -12.07 -1.66
N LEU A 102 9.70 -12.88 -0.64
CA LEU A 102 10.98 -12.86 0.08
C LEU A 102 12.12 -13.25 -0.86
N ALA A 103 11.98 -14.36 -1.57
CA ALA A 103 13.00 -14.84 -2.51
C ALA A 103 13.24 -13.87 -3.68
N ASP A 104 12.17 -13.20 -4.17
CA ASP A 104 12.27 -12.19 -5.23
C ASP A 104 13.06 -10.96 -4.77
N THR A 105 12.77 -10.49 -3.55
CA THR A 105 13.49 -9.35 -2.96
C THR A 105 14.90 -9.71 -2.48
N GLU A 106 15.18 -10.99 -2.16
CA GLU A 106 16.53 -11.49 -1.81
C GLU A 106 17.44 -11.65 -3.02
N GLN A 107 16.90 -11.96 -4.20
CA GLN A 107 17.73 -12.08 -5.42
C GLN A 107 18.48 -10.80 -5.78
N GLY A 108 18.08 -9.65 -5.19
CA GLY A 108 18.89 -8.42 -5.18
C GLY A 108 19.90 -8.34 -4.03
N SER A 109 19.94 -9.29 -3.09
CA SER A 109 20.67 -9.14 -1.82
C SER A 109 21.69 -10.24 -1.49
N ASP A 110 21.72 -11.36 -2.23
CA ASP A 110 22.72 -12.41 -1.96
C ASP A 110 24.04 -12.10 -2.66
N ASP A 111 25.03 -11.64 -1.87
CA ASP A 111 26.30 -12.35 -1.69
C ASP A 111 27.34 -11.52 -0.94
N GLU A 112 27.67 -11.96 0.26
CA GLU A 112 28.98 -11.65 0.90
C GLU A 112 30.16 -12.37 0.22
N LYS A 113 29.94 -13.09 -0.90
CA LYS A 113 31.00 -13.79 -1.64
C LYS A 113 30.92 -13.48 -3.13
N GLY A 114 31.67 -12.46 -3.48
CA GLY A 114 32.38 -12.32 -4.75
C GLY A 114 31.59 -12.45 -6.03
N ASP A 115 31.13 -11.32 -6.59
CA ASP A 115 31.27 -11.08 -8.02
C ASP A 115 31.05 -9.60 -8.33
N LYS A 116 32.07 -8.96 -8.90
CA LYS A 116 31.98 -7.57 -9.40
C LYS A 116 30.86 -7.40 -10.43
N GLU A 117 30.53 -8.44 -11.18
CA GLU A 117 29.46 -8.41 -12.20
C GLU A 117 28.04 -8.28 -11.61
N LYS A 118 27.77 -8.84 -10.42
CA LYS A 118 26.45 -8.70 -9.77
C LYS A 118 26.26 -7.31 -9.19
N GLY A 119 27.29 -6.76 -8.56
CA GLY A 119 27.22 -5.39 -8.03
C GLY A 119 26.99 -4.33 -9.12
N ASP A 120 27.45 -4.57 -10.34
CA ASP A 120 27.21 -3.69 -11.48
C ASP A 120 25.76 -3.84 -11.98
N LYS A 121 25.18 -5.05 -12.03
CA LYS A 121 23.76 -5.27 -12.39
C LYS A 121 22.78 -4.63 -11.40
N GLU A 122 23.06 -4.66 -10.10
CA GLU A 122 22.22 -3.97 -9.09
C GLU A 122 22.29 -2.46 -9.23
N LYS A 123 23.48 -1.90 -9.48
CA LYS A 123 23.64 -0.47 -9.76
C LYS A 123 22.90 -0.06 -11.03
N ASP A 124 22.93 -0.87 -12.05
CA ASP A 124 22.21 -0.64 -13.30
C ASP A 124 20.69 -0.68 -13.06
N ARG A 125 20.19 -1.68 -12.30
CA ARG A 125 18.76 -1.77 -11.93
C ARG A 125 18.29 -0.56 -11.13
N LEU A 126 19.05 -0.11 -10.14
CA LEU A 126 18.75 1.11 -9.38
C LEU A 126 18.74 2.35 -10.30
N ALA A 127 19.73 2.47 -11.18
CA ALA A 127 19.81 3.57 -12.14
C ALA A 127 18.59 3.60 -13.07
N ASP A 128 18.12 2.45 -13.55
CA ASP A 128 16.93 2.32 -14.39
C ASP A 128 15.66 2.73 -13.64
N ILE A 129 15.50 2.29 -12.38
CA ILE A 129 14.38 2.69 -11.52
C ILE A 129 14.36 4.21 -11.34
N GLU A 130 15.49 4.82 -11.03
CA GLU A 130 15.60 6.27 -10.86
C GLU A 130 15.36 7.00 -12.18
N GLN A 131 15.91 6.48 -13.30
CA GLN A 131 15.68 7.05 -14.62
C GLN A 131 14.19 6.97 -15.03
N SER A 132 13.48 5.92 -14.64
CA SER A 132 12.05 5.80 -14.90
C SER A 132 11.26 6.95 -14.28
N ILE A 133 11.60 7.37 -13.05
CA ILE A 133 11.00 8.55 -12.40
C ILE A 133 11.39 9.84 -13.14
N ARG A 134 12.64 9.97 -13.57
CA ARG A 134 13.17 11.18 -14.25
C ARG A 134 12.64 11.36 -15.67
N LYS A 135 12.29 10.28 -16.36
CA LYS A 135 11.86 10.31 -17.77
C LYS A 135 10.42 9.86 -17.93
N LYS A 136 10.16 8.55 -17.86
CA LYS A 136 8.88 7.93 -18.21
C LYS A 136 7.73 8.41 -17.32
N PHE A 137 7.94 8.45 -16.02
CA PHE A 137 6.93 8.82 -15.02
C PHE A 137 7.10 10.25 -14.47
N HIS A 138 7.97 11.06 -15.05
CA HIS A 138 8.30 12.39 -14.54
C HIS A 138 7.05 13.26 -14.36
N LYS A 139 6.16 13.31 -15.36
CA LYS A 139 4.94 14.13 -15.33
C LYS A 139 3.93 13.63 -14.32
N GLN A 140 3.77 12.31 -14.21
CA GLN A 140 2.78 11.68 -13.36
C GLN A 140 3.19 11.65 -11.90
N LEU A 141 4.49 11.48 -11.62
CA LEU A 141 5.01 11.33 -10.27
C LEU A 141 5.75 12.58 -9.79
N PHE A 142 6.93 12.88 -10.35
CA PHE A 142 7.79 13.94 -9.82
C PHE A 142 7.18 15.33 -9.97
N THR A 143 6.60 15.65 -11.13
CA THR A 143 5.95 16.96 -11.34
C THR A 143 4.76 17.17 -10.39
N ARG A 144 3.95 16.12 -10.15
CA ARG A 144 2.82 16.19 -9.22
C ARG A 144 3.27 16.27 -7.77
N PHE A 145 4.35 15.56 -7.41
CA PHE A 145 4.99 15.67 -6.11
C PHE A 145 5.48 17.09 -5.82
N ALA A 146 6.29 17.65 -6.72
CA ALA A 146 6.78 19.01 -6.60
C ALA A 146 5.64 20.05 -6.60
N LYS A 147 4.59 19.83 -7.41
CA LYS A 147 3.40 20.68 -7.43
C LYS A 147 2.68 20.65 -6.07
N ALA A 148 2.50 19.47 -5.44
CA ALA A 148 1.86 19.37 -4.14
C ALA A 148 2.66 20.12 -3.06
N LEU A 149 3.98 19.93 -3.02
CA LEU A 149 4.86 20.63 -2.09
C LEU A 149 4.74 22.16 -2.22
N ASN A 150 4.73 22.68 -3.45
CA ASN A 150 4.63 24.10 -3.71
C ASN A 150 3.21 24.65 -3.45
N THR A 151 2.17 23.95 -3.93
CA THR A 151 0.78 24.45 -3.81
C THR A 151 0.34 24.55 -2.36
N TYR A 152 0.77 23.63 -1.51
CA TYR A 152 0.37 23.58 -0.10
C TYR A 152 1.48 24.03 0.85
N ASP A 153 2.56 24.66 0.36
CA ASP A 153 3.69 25.18 1.15
C ASP A 153 4.19 24.14 2.18
N MET A 154 4.45 22.91 1.71
CA MET A 154 4.76 21.79 2.60
C MET A 154 6.22 21.76 3.05
N LEU A 155 7.14 22.36 2.30
CA LEU A 155 8.59 22.26 2.55
C LEU A 155 9.25 23.62 2.39
N LYS A 156 10.14 23.95 3.35
CA LYS A 156 10.89 25.20 3.40
C LYS A 156 12.38 24.94 3.58
N GLU A 157 13.18 25.94 3.31
CA GLU A 157 14.61 25.91 3.60
C GLU A 157 14.86 25.67 5.10
N GLY A 158 15.81 24.78 5.40
CA GLY A 158 16.15 24.40 6.76
C GLY A 158 15.24 23.33 7.39
N ASP A 159 14.19 22.89 6.71
CA ASP A 159 13.35 21.78 7.21
C ASP A 159 14.14 20.47 7.31
N LYS A 160 13.83 19.69 8.34
CA LYS A 160 14.27 18.31 8.48
C LYS A 160 13.07 17.39 8.53
N VAL A 161 12.91 16.56 7.51
CA VAL A 161 11.71 15.75 7.27
C VAL A 161 11.97 14.29 7.61
N ALA A 162 11.15 13.72 8.50
CA ALA A 162 11.07 12.29 8.69
C ALA A 162 10.11 11.69 7.66
N VAL A 163 10.67 11.03 6.65
CA VAL A 163 9.90 10.29 5.62
C VAL A 163 9.49 8.95 6.21
N CYS A 164 8.21 8.79 6.51
CA CYS A 164 7.69 7.59 7.19
C CYS A 164 7.47 6.46 6.19
N ILE A 165 8.20 5.36 6.38
CA ILE A 165 8.18 4.19 5.50
C ILE A 165 7.42 3.05 6.19
N SER A 166 6.39 2.54 5.52
CA SER A 166 5.59 1.38 5.97
C SER A 166 5.98 0.07 5.28
N GLY A 167 6.87 0.14 4.30
CA GLY A 167 7.24 -1.00 3.44
C GLY A 167 6.34 -1.20 2.21
N GLY A 168 5.24 -0.47 2.11
CA GLY A 168 4.36 -0.51 0.94
C GLY A 168 4.85 0.39 -0.21
N LYS A 169 4.31 0.14 -1.42
CA LYS A 169 4.65 0.84 -2.66
C LYS A 169 4.64 2.37 -2.54
N ASP A 170 3.64 2.92 -1.82
CA ASP A 170 3.45 4.36 -1.72
C ASP A 170 4.56 5.03 -0.91
N SER A 171 4.90 4.46 0.24
CA SER A 171 5.94 5.00 1.10
C SER A 171 7.35 4.86 0.51
N MET A 172 7.61 3.77 -0.22
CA MET A 172 8.89 3.56 -0.90
C MET A 172 9.05 4.51 -2.10
N LEU A 173 8.00 4.71 -2.89
CA LEU A 173 8.00 5.72 -3.95
C LEU A 173 8.19 7.12 -3.38
N MET A 174 7.49 7.48 -2.29
CA MET A 174 7.66 8.77 -1.63
C MET A 174 9.11 9.02 -1.23
N ALA A 175 9.80 8.02 -0.68
CA ALA A 175 11.21 8.12 -0.33
C ALA A 175 12.09 8.39 -1.57
N LYS A 176 11.85 7.72 -2.69
CA LYS A 176 12.56 7.96 -3.95
C LYS A 176 12.28 9.36 -4.51
N LEU A 177 11.05 9.85 -4.43
CA LEU A 177 10.70 11.21 -4.86
C LEU A 177 11.38 12.29 -4.02
N PHE A 178 11.54 12.08 -2.71
CA PHE A 178 12.32 12.96 -1.85
C PHE A 178 13.81 12.92 -2.17
N GLN A 179 14.40 11.75 -2.44
CA GLN A 179 15.79 11.63 -2.89
C GLN A 179 16.00 12.38 -4.21
N GLU A 180 15.07 12.22 -5.16
CA GLU A 180 15.11 12.95 -6.44
C GLU A 180 14.98 14.47 -6.25
N LEU A 181 14.08 14.92 -5.35
CA LEU A 181 13.93 16.33 -5.01
C LEU A 181 15.22 16.90 -4.42
N LYS A 182 15.85 16.18 -3.48
CA LYS A 182 17.11 16.60 -2.86
C LYS A 182 18.25 16.72 -3.88
N ARG A 183 18.26 15.85 -4.91
CA ARG A 183 19.23 15.92 -6.00
C ARG A 183 19.12 17.21 -6.81
N HIS A 184 17.93 17.81 -6.94
CA HIS A 184 17.74 19.07 -7.64
C HIS A 184 18.31 20.30 -6.91
N ASN A 185 18.59 20.19 -5.62
CA ASN A 185 19.31 21.17 -4.79
C ASN A 185 18.82 22.62 -4.93
N LYS A 186 17.51 22.84 -5.04
CA LYS A 186 16.94 24.20 -5.17
C LYS A 186 17.01 25.01 -3.87
N PHE A 187 16.93 24.32 -2.74
CA PHE A 187 17.07 24.87 -1.39
C PHE A 187 17.51 23.74 -0.44
N SER A 188 18.08 24.11 0.71
CA SER A 188 18.62 23.14 1.67
C SER A 188 17.52 22.58 2.58
N PHE A 189 17.42 21.28 2.70
CA PHE A 189 16.60 20.56 3.67
C PHE A 189 17.20 19.18 3.96
N ASP A 190 16.84 18.58 5.09
CA ASP A 190 17.33 17.28 5.48
C ASP A 190 16.26 16.20 5.49
N LEU A 191 16.69 14.96 5.29
CA LEU A 191 15.83 13.78 5.25
C LEU A 191 16.29 12.72 6.25
N VAL A 192 15.33 12.15 6.94
CA VAL A 192 15.48 10.90 7.71
C VAL A 192 14.43 9.93 7.20
N PHE A 193 14.84 8.74 6.77
CA PHE A 193 13.92 7.70 6.31
C PHE A 193 13.59 6.77 7.48
N LEU A 194 12.39 6.92 8.04
CA LEU A 194 12.00 6.32 9.31
C LEU A 194 11.05 5.15 9.12
N VAL A 195 11.47 3.97 9.55
CA VAL A 195 10.64 2.77 9.61
C VAL A 195 10.28 2.51 11.06
N MET A 196 9.00 2.48 11.37
CA MET A 196 8.52 2.03 12.65
C MET A 196 8.14 0.55 12.55
N ASP A 197 8.79 -0.29 13.33
CA ASP A 197 8.44 -1.70 13.50
C ASP A 197 7.47 -1.84 14.68
N PRO A 198 6.19 -2.12 14.43
CA PRO A 198 5.18 -2.29 15.49
C PRO A 198 5.13 -3.71 16.04
N GLY A 199 6.11 -4.56 15.73
CA GLY A 199 6.18 -5.98 16.01
C GLY A 199 5.99 -6.83 14.74
N TYR A 200 6.65 -6.47 13.66
CA TYR A 200 6.63 -7.26 12.42
C TYR A 200 7.15 -8.68 12.64
N ASN A 201 6.67 -9.63 11.83
CA ASN A 201 7.36 -10.89 11.72
C ASN A 201 8.69 -10.71 10.95
N ALA A 202 9.61 -11.67 11.10
CA ALA A 202 10.94 -11.59 10.50
C ALA A 202 10.89 -11.48 8.96
N GLU A 203 9.94 -12.15 8.31
CA GLU A 203 9.76 -12.14 6.86
C GLU A 203 9.38 -10.74 6.35
N ASN A 204 8.35 -10.12 6.95
CA ASN A 204 7.91 -8.78 6.57
C ASN A 204 9.02 -7.74 6.77
N ARG A 205 9.75 -7.84 7.89
CA ARG A 205 10.87 -6.96 8.17
C ARG A 205 11.97 -7.11 7.12
N LYS A 206 12.31 -8.34 6.77
CA LYS A 206 13.34 -8.63 5.77
C LYS A 206 12.96 -8.11 4.38
N VAL A 207 11.70 -8.24 3.96
CA VAL A 207 11.20 -7.65 2.71
C VAL A 207 11.34 -6.13 2.71
N ILE A 208 11.04 -5.44 3.82
CA ILE A 208 11.21 -3.99 3.94
C ILE A 208 12.68 -3.60 3.78
N GLU A 209 13.58 -4.29 4.49
CA GLU A 209 15.01 -4.04 4.47
C GLU A 209 15.61 -4.30 3.07
N ASN A 210 15.22 -5.39 2.41
CA ASN A 210 15.65 -5.75 1.06
C ASN A 210 15.20 -4.69 0.04
N ASN A 211 13.93 -4.28 0.06
CA ASN A 211 13.43 -3.21 -0.80
C ASN A 211 14.13 -1.87 -0.54
N ALA A 212 14.40 -1.54 0.72
CA ALA A 212 15.13 -0.32 1.05
C ALA A 212 16.57 -0.36 0.51
N ARG A 213 17.24 -1.52 0.58
CA ARG A 213 18.58 -1.74 0.01
C ARG A 213 18.54 -1.61 -1.52
N LEU A 214 17.63 -2.33 -2.20
CA LEU A 214 17.46 -2.27 -3.65
C LEU A 214 17.24 -0.83 -4.15
N LEU A 215 16.42 -0.06 -3.44
CA LEU A 215 16.10 1.32 -3.77
C LEU A 215 17.12 2.34 -3.24
N ASN A 216 18.20 1.87 -2.59
CA ASN A 216 19.21 2.71 -1.94
C ASN A 216 18.58 3.78 -1.02
N ILE A 217 17.66 3.36 -0.15
CA ILE A 217 17.02 4.20 0.86
C ILE A 217 17.67 3.92 2.21
N PRO A 218 18.42 4.87 2.81
CA PRO A 218 19.08 4.67 4.11
C PRO A 218 18.05 4.75 5.24
N ILE A 219 17.40 3.62 5.55
CA ILE A 219 16.36 3.54 6.56
C ILE A 219 16.92 3.52 7.98
N THR A 220 16.22 4.20 8.90
CA THR A 220 16.39 4.09 10.35
C THR A 220 15.20 3.35 10.91
N ILE A 221 15.42 2.17 11.48
CA ILE A 221 14.34 1.34 12.06
C ILE A 221 14.31 1.54 13.57
N PHE A 222 13.11 1.69 14.13
CA PHE A 222 12.88 1.64 15.57
C PHE A 222 11.70 0.74 15.90
N GLU A 223 11.79 0.03 17.00
CA GLU A 223 10.83 -0.99 17.43
C GLU A 223 9.83 -0.43 18.44
N THR A 224 8.62 -0.95 18.41
CA THR A 224 7.55 -0.63 19.37
C THR A 224 6.69 -1.87 19.62
N ASN A 225 6.02 -1.93 20.78
CA ASN A 225 5.15 -3.04 21.16
C ASN A 225 3.67 -2.79 20.82
N ILE A 226 3.40 -2.04 19.73
CA ILE A 226 2.02 -1.63 19.40
C ILE A 226 1.14 -2.86 19.13
N PHE A 227 1.64 -3.85 18.41
CA PHE A 227 0.82 -5.02 18.09
C PHE A 227 0.44 -5.83 19.33
N GLU A 228 1.31 -5.94 20.32
CA GLU A 228 1.00 -6.56 21.60
C GLU A 228 -0.03 -5.74 22.38
N ALA A 229 0.15 -4.41 22.44
CA ALA A 229 -0.74 -3.53 23.18
C ALA A 229 -2.16 -3.44 22.59
N VAL A 230 -2.32 -3.69 21.29
CA VAL A 230 -3.62 -3.61 20.60
C VAL A 230 -4.29 -4.98 20.47
N TYR A 231 -3.55 -6.07 20.67
CA TYR A 231 -4.05 -7.45 20.51
C TYR A 231 -5.24 -7.79 21.43
N GLU A 232 -5.25 -7.23 22.64
CA GLU A 232 -6.29 -7.50 23.64
C GLU A 232 -7.54 -6.60 23.50
N ILE A 233 -7.60 -5.72 22.48
CA ILE A 233 -8.67 -4.73 22.37
C ILE A 233 -9.70 -5.13 21.31
N GLU A 234 -10.89 -5.49 21.76
CA GLU A 234 -11.98 -5.94 20.89
C GLU A 234 -12.60 -4.81 20.03
N LYS A 235 -12.59 -3.54 20.51
CA LYS A 235 -13.22 -2.42 19.81
C LYS A 235 -12.23 -1.60 18.99
N SER A 236 -12.36 -1.68 17.66
CA SER A 236 -11.62 -0.85 16.67
C SER A 236 -10.09 -0.91 16.83
N PRO A 237 -9.45 -2.09 16.83
CA PRO A 237 -8.01 -2.23 17.02
C PRO A 237 -7.21 -1.45 15.97
N CYS A 238 -7.67 -1.40 14.71
CA CYS A 238 -7.03 -0.66 13.62
C CYS A 238 -6.98 0.85 13.87
N TYR A 239 -8.04 1.45 14.43
CA TYR A 239 -8.06 2.88 14.74
C TYR A 239 -7.05 3.22 15.84
N LEU A 240 -7.03 2.41 16.91
CA LEU A 240 -6.10 2.61 18.01
C LEU A 240 -4.64 2.41 17.56
N CYS A 241 -4.38 1.35 16.79
CA CYS A 241 -3.08 1.11 16.17
C CYS A 241 -2.61 2.32 15.35
N ALA A 242 -3.47 2.86 14.46
CA ALA A 242 -3.12 4.01 13.65
C ALA A 242 -2.85 5.27 14.48
N ARG A 243 -3.56 5.46 15.59
CA ARG A 243 -3.36 6.57 16.52
C ARG A 243 -2.04 6.44 17.28
N MET A 244 -1.74 5.25 17.83
CA MET A 244 -0.49 4.96 18.53
C MET A 244 0.71 5.11 17.58
N ARG A 245 0.62 4.52 16.39
CA ARG A 245 1.67 4.63 15.36
C ARG A 245 2.04 6.08 15.08
N ARG A 246 1.06 6.96 14.92
CA ARG A 246 1.31 8.39 14.73
C ARG A 246 2.06 9.03 15.90
N GLY A 247 1.66 8.73 17.13
CA GLY A 247 2.33 9.24 18.33
C GLY A 247 3.81 8.84 18.39
N TYR A 248 4.11 7.57 18.17
CA TYR A 248 5.49 7.07 18.15
C TYR A 248 6.32 7.68 17.00
N LEU A 249 5.73 7.81 15.80
CA LEU A 249 6.41 8.44 14.68
C LEU A 249 6.78 9.92 14.97
N TYR A 250 5.85 10.68 15.54
CA TYR A 250 6.13 12.05 15.94
C TYR A 250 7.22 12.13 17.01
N SER A 251 7.13 11.28 18.05
CA SER A 251 8.12 11.23 19.13
C SER A 251 9.51 10.95 18.59
N LYS A 252 9.65 9.89 17.75
CA LYS A 252 10.94 9.51 17.19
C LYS A 252 11.48 10.54 16.19
N ALA A 253 10.63 11.11 15.36
CA ALA A 253 11.01 12.17 14.44
C ALA A 253 11.55 13.40 15.20
N LYS A 254 10.88 13.82 16.29
CA LYS A 254 11.32 14.93 17.15
C LYS A 254 12.66 14.63 17.84
N GLU A 255 12.84 13.41 18.35
CA GLU A 255 14.11 12.93 18.92
C GLU A 255 15.28 13.05 17.91
N LEU A 256 15.01 12.76 16.64
CA LEU A 256 15.97 12.87 15.55
C LEU A 256 16.13 14.32 15.03
N GLY A 257 15.52 15.30 15.68
CA GLY A 257 15.60 16.71 15.32
C GLY A 257 14.78 17.09 14.08
N CYS A 258 13.82 16.25 13.66
CA CYS A 258 12.92 16.58 12.55
C CYS A 258 11.82 17.54 13.04
N ASN A 259 11.42 18.47 12.17
CA ASN A 259 10.26 19.35 12.40
C ASN A 259 9.05 18.94 11.54
N LYS A 260 9.21 17.97 10.64
CA LYS A 260 8.12 17.46 9.80
C LYS A 260 8.12 15.94 9.75
N ILE A 261 6.90 15.35 9.63
CA ILE A 261 6.72 13.96 9.23
C ILE A 261 5.98 13.92 7.89
N ALA A 262 6.47 13.10 6.95
CA ALA A 262 5.85 12.89 5.64
C ALA A 262 5.18 11.52 5.59
N LEU A 263 3.90 11.49 5.20
CA LEU A 263 3.11 10.28 5.03
C LEU A 263 2.72 10.06 3.57
N GLY A 264 2.80 8.82 3.10
CA GLY A 264 2.58 8.41 1.71
C GLY A 264 1.12 8.34 1.27
N HIS A 265 0.23 9.22 1.77
CA HIS A 265 -1.14 9.31 1.29
C HIS A 265 -1.18 10.01 -0.07
N HIS A 266 -1.99 9.47 -0.97
CA HIS A 266 -2.11 9.91 -2.35
C HIS A 266 -3.52 10.44 -2.69
N TYR A 267 -3.72 10.91 -3.92
CA TYR A 267 -4.96 11.54 -4.39
C TYR A 267 -6.20 10.67 -4.16
N ASP A 268 -6.10 9.38 -4.39
CA ASP A 268 -7.22 8.46 -4.26
C ASP A 268 -7.63 8.29 -2.78
N ASP A 269 -6.68 8.27 -1.83
CA ASP A 269 -6.97 8.32 -0.39
C ASP A 269 -7.78 9.57 0.01
N VAL A 270 -7.48 10.70 -0.63
CA VAL A 270 -8.16 11.98 -0.36
C VAL A 270 -9.61 11.90 -0.78
N ILE A 271 -9.89 11.50 -2.02
CA ILE A 271 -11.26 11.42 -2.54
C ILE A 271 -12.10 10.36 -1.80
N GLU A 272 -11.49 9.22 -1.44
CA GLU A 272 -12.12 8.21 -0.59
C GLU A 272 -12.48 8.79 0.78
N THR A 273 -11.56 9.54 1.40
CA THR A 273 -11.80 10.17 2.71
C THR A 273 -12.93 11.20 2.67
N ILE A 274 -13.03 11.99 1.59
CA ILE A 274 -14.13 12.95 1.41
C ILE A 274 -15.47 12.22 1.39
N LEU A 275 -15.61 11.20 0.54
CA LEU A 275 -16.87 10.45 0.43
C LEU A 275 -17.17 9.65 1.70
N MET A 276 -16.18 9.07 2.36
CA MET A 276 -16.38 8.43 3.67
C MET A 276 -16.91 9.41 4.72
N GLY A 277 -16.38 10.64 4.74
CA GLY A 277 -16.86 11.71 5.62
C GLY A 277 -18.33 12.05 5.37
N MET A 278 -18.71 12.16 4.11
CA MET A 278 -20.09 12.47 3.70
C MET A 278 -21.07 11.31 3.98
N LEU A 279 -20.73 10.10 3.52
CA LEU A 279 -21.65 8.95 3.53
C LEU A 279 -21.81 8.30 4.90
N TYR A 280 -20.73 8.27 5.70
CA TYR A 280 -20.74 7.57 6.99
C TYR A 280 -20.53 8.49 8.19
N GLY A 281 -20.03 9.72 7.98
CA GLY A 281 -19.78 10.69 9.04
C GLY A 281 -20.74 11.88 9.05
N GLY A 282 -21.54 12.06 8.00
CA GLY A 282 -22.41 13.25 7.84
C GLY A 282 -21.63 14.56 7.81
N GLN A 283 -20.39 14.54 7.34
CA GLN A 283 -19.48 15.70 7.36
C GLN A 283 -18.77 15.87 6.01
N VAL A 284 -18.73 17.10 5.52
CA VAL A 284 -17.88 17.48 4.39
C VAL A 284 -16.51 17.84 4.93
N GLN A 285 -15.59 16.89 4.89
CA GLN A 285 -14.23 17.07 5.38
C GLN A 285 -13.24 16.26 4.54
N THR A 286 -11.98 16.64 4.57
CA THR A 286 -10.92 15.94 3.85
C THR A 286 -9.72 15.64 4.74
N MET A 287 -8.84 14.82 4.22
CA MET A 287 -7.50 14.63 4.72
C MET A 287 -6.64 15.84 4.33
N MET A 288 -6.27 16.69 5.28
CA MET A 288 -5.52 17.92 4.99
C MET A 288 -4.14 17.60 4.40
N PRO A 289 -3.69 18.31 3.35
CA PRO A 289 -2.36 18.10 2.75
C PRO A 289 -1.23 18.41 3.72
N LYS A 290 -1.45 19.35 4.64
CA LYS A 290 -0.51 19.79 5.67
C LYS A 290 -1.27 20.15 6.94
N LEU A 291 -0.74 19.81 8.11
CA LEU A 291 -1.33 20.21 9.40
C LEU A 291 -0.29 20.23 10.52
N HIS A 292 -0.46 21.16 11.44
CA HIS A 292 0.31 21.20 12.68
C HIS A 292 -0.12 20.05 13.61
N SER A 293 0.85 19.49 14.32
CA SER A 293 0.55 18.54 15.38
C SER A 293 -0.01 19.24 16.60
N THR A 294 -1.13 18.75 17.12
CA THR A 294 -1.73 19.28 18.38
C THR A 294 -0.97 18.83 19.63
N ASN A 295 -0.27 17.69 19.55
CA ASN A 295 0.38 17.06 20.70
C ASN A 295 1.92 17.21 20.69
N PHE A 296 2.49 17.62 19.57
CA PHE A 296 3.94 17.76 19.38
C PHE A 296 4.22 19.16 18.84
N GLU A 297 4.47 20.10 19.74
CA GLU A 297 4.75 21.49 19.40
C GLU A 297 5.92 21.61 18.43
N GLY A 298 5.76 22.45 17.41
CA GLY A 298 6.76 22.68 16.36
C GLY A 298 6.80 21.60 15.27
N MET A 299 5.94 20.55 15.35
CA MET A 299 5.90 19.49 14.37
C MET A 299 4.75 19.66 13.39
N GLU A 300 5.01 19.42 12.12
CA GLU A 300 3.99 19.38 11.05
C GLU A 300 3.92 17.98 10.41
N LEU A 301 2.71 17.60 9.99
CA LEU A 301 2.47 16.46 9.10
C LEU A 301 2.28 16.98 7.70
N ILE A 302 2.94 16.37 6.72
CA ILE A 302 2.79 16.68 5.29
C ILE A 302 2.45 15.42 4.50
N ARG A 303 1.73 15.60 3.37
CA ARG A 303 1.34 14.55 2.43
C ARG A 303 1.79 14.90 1.02
N PRO A 304 3.07 14.70 0.70
CA PRO A 304 3.64 15.18 -0.57
C PRO A 304 3.06 14.51 -1.83
N MET A 305 2.49 13.31 -1.66
CA MET A 305 1.87 12.56 -2.76
C MET A 305 0.39 12.93 -3.01
N TYR A 306 -0.11 13.98 -2.37
CA TYR A 306 -1.52 14.42 -2.38
C TYR A 306 -2.15 14.57 -3.78
N LEU A 307 -1.35 14.86 -4.80
CA LEU A 307 -1.77 15.02 -6.20
C LEU A 307 -1.39 13.83 -7.10
N ILE A 308 -0.76 12.79 -6.57
CA ILE A 308 -0.36 11.59 -7.32
C ILE A 308 -1.49 10.57 -7.28
N ARG A 309 -1.80 9.93 -8.42
CA ARG A 309 -2.81 8.88 -8.54
C ARG A 309 -2.25 7.52 -8.13
N GLU A 310 -3.06 6.69 -7.49
CA GLU A 310 -2.70 5.31 -7.14
C GLU A 310 -2.30 4.50 -8.38
N ASP A 311 -3.02 4.67 -9.49
CA ASP A 311 -2.73 3.96 -10.73
C ASP A 311 -1.35 4.33 -11.30
N ASP A 312 -0.93 5.61 -11.20
CA ASP A 312 0.41 6.03 -11.63
C ASP A 312 1.51 5.37 -10.77
N ILE A 313 1.25 5.18 -9.45
CA ILE A 313 2.16 4.48 -8.54
C ILE A 313 2.26 3.00 -8.91
N LYS A 314 1.12 2.34 -9.18
CA LYS A 314 1.07 0.94 -9.63
C LYS A 314 1.82 0.75 -10.94
N HIS A 315 1.59 1.61 -11.93
CA HIS A 315 2.28 1.56 -13.22
C HIS A 315 3.80 1.71 -13.07
N TRP A 316 4.26 2.59 -12.17
CA TRP A 316 5.70 2.72 -11.88
C TRP A 316 6.26 1.46 -11.22
N ARG A 317 5.55 0.90 -10.24
CA ARG A 317 5.90 -0.36 -9.58
C ARG A 317 6.05 -1.49 -10.61
N ASP A 318 5.01 -1.69 -11.42
CA ASP A 318 4.93 -2.80 -12.38
C ASP A 318 5.98 -2.67 -13.50
N TYR A 319 6.17 -1.44 -14.00
CA TYR A 319 7.19 -1.16 -15.00
C TYR A 319 8.61 -1.53 -14.53
N ASN A 320 8.90 -1.34 -13.25
CA ASN A 320 10.22 -1.63 -12.69
C ASN A 320 10.30 -3.03 -12.04
N GLY A 321 9.27 -3.87 -12.19
CA GLY A 321 9.23 -5.20 -11.57
C GLY A 321 9.45 -5.15 -10.06
N LEU A 322 8.83 -4.19 -9.36
CA LEU A 322 8.99 -4.00 -7.92
C LEU A 322 7.86 -4.67 -7.15
N HIS A 323 8.19 -5.38 -6.10
CA HIS A 323 7.25 -6.08 -5.25
C HIS A 323 7.37 -5.61 -3.80
N PHE A 324 6.24 -5.20 -3.21
CA PHE A 324 6.19 -4.63 -1.87
C PHE A 324 5.19 -5.38 -1.00
N ILE A 325 5.35 -5.27 0.32
CA ILE A 325 4.34 -5.82 1.24
C ILE A 325 3.05 -5.00 1.15
N GLN A 326 1.91 -5.67 1.15
CA GLN A 326 0.59 -5.03 1.17
C GLN A 326 0.26 -4.51 2.56
N CYS A 327 0.36 -5.38 3.55
CA CYS A 327 0.17 -5.05 4.96
C CYS A 327 1.10 -5.91 5.80
N ALA A 328 1.89 -5.26 6.65
CA ALA A 328 2.81 -5.92 7.57
C ALA A 328 2.16 -6.25 8.93
N CYS A 329 0.86 -6.03 9.07
CA CYS A 329 0.12 -6.26 10.31
C CYS A 329 -0.07 -7.76 10.58
N ARG A 330 0.21 -8.22 11.80
CA ARG A 330 -0.10 -9.60 12.23
C ARG A 330 -1.60 -9.90 12.19
N PHE A 331 -2.43 -8.86 12.34
CA PHE A 331 -3.89 -9.00 12.32
C PHE A 331 -4.48 -9.27 10.93
N THR A 332 -3.70 -9.17 9.85
CA THR A 332 -4.22 -9.53 8.51
C THR A 332 -4.51 -11.02 8.36
N ASP A 333 -4.00 -11.85 9.28
CA ASP A 333 -4.29 -13.29 9.29
C ASP A 333 -5.51 -13.62 10.19
N THR A 334 -5.92 -12.71 11.08
CA THR A 334 -7.02 -12.88 12.05
C THR A 334 -7.95 -11.66 12.16
N CYS A 335 -7.79 -10.67 11.31
CA CYS A 335 -8.52 -9.40 11.43
C CYS A 335 -9.97 -9.58 11.01
N THR A 336 -10.91 -9.36 11.93
CA THR A 336 -12.35 -9.32 11.67
C THR A 336 -12.78 -8.15 10.75
N THR A 337 -11.89 -7.21 10.48
CA THR A 337 -12.04 -6.17 9.43
C THR A 337 -11.52 -6.62 8.06
N CYS A 338 -10.77 -7.73 8.02
CA CYS A 338 -10.46 -8.48 6.82
C CYS A 338 -11.05 -9.86 7.11
N ASN A 339 -12.23 -10.18 6.60
CA ASN A 339 -12.85 -11.48 6.77
C ASN A 339 -11.87 -12.59 6.37
N SER A 340 -12.01 -13.77 6.95
CA SER A 340 -11.19 -14.95 6.62
C SER A 340 -11.29 -15.35 5.14
N ASP A 341 -12.34 -14.92 4.44
CA ASP A 341 -12.55 -15.02 2.98
C ASP A 341 -11.84 -13.91 2.18
N GLY A 342 -11.08 -13.01 2.86
CA GLY A 342 -10.41 -11.87 2.23
C GLY A 342 -11.34 -10.75 1.80
N SER A 343 -12.64 -10.85 2.03
CA SER A 343 -13.58 -9.75 1.81
C SER A 343 -13.42 -8.74 2.96
N SER A 344 -12.83 -7.60 2.69
CA SER A 344 -12.88 -6.51 3.64
C SER A 344 -14.17 -5.72 3.41
N ASP A 345 -15.14 -5.85 4.31
CA ASP A 345 -16.29 -4.95 4.45
C ASP A 345 -15.86 -3.56 4.93
N SER A 346 -14.65 -3.13 4.59
CA SER A 346 -14.21 -1.83 5.02
C SER A 346 -14.98 -0.78 4.21
N LYS A 347 -15.56 0.20 4.91
CA LYS A 347 -16.26 1.36 4.32
C LYS A 347 -15.43 2.04 3.22
N ARG A 348 -14.11 1.96 3.31
CA ARG A 348 -13.20 2.46 2.28
C ARG A 348 -13.31 1.67 0.98
N MET A 349 -13.48 0.35 1.06
CA MET A 349 -13.66 -0.49 -0.13
C MET A 349 -14.98 -0.25 -0.83
N GLU A 350 -16.06 -0.09 -0.06
CA GLU A 350 -17.36 0.28 -0.61
C GLU A 350 -17.29 1.60 -1.37
N VAL A 351 -16.64 2.62 -0.76
CA VAL A 351 -16.43 3.92 -1.42
C VAL A 351 -15.55 3.79 -2.66
N LYS A 352 -14.51 2.99 -2.62
CA LYS A 352 -13.64 2.74 -3.79
C LYS A 352 -14.40 2.07 -4.94
N LYS A 353 -15.27 1.11 -4.64
CA LYS A 353 -16.18 0.49 -5.63
C LYS A 353 -17.17 1.53 -6.18
N LEU A 354 -17.80 2.32 -5.30
CA LEU A 354 -18.74 3.37 -5.71
C LEU A 354 -18.09 4.40 -6.65
N ILE A 355 -16.88 4.88 -6.34
CA ILE A 355 -16.15 5.81 -7.21
C ILE A 355 -15.91 5.19 -8.58
N ARG A 356 -15.51 3.92 -8.65
CA ARG A 356 -15.29 3.21 -9.92
C ARG A 356 -16.58 3.11 -10.75
N GLU A 357 -17.71 2.80 -10.12
CA GLU A 357 -19.00 2.74 -10.81
C GLU A 357 -19.42 4.13 -11.34
N LEU A 358 -19.34 5.16 -10.52
CA LEU A 358 -19.63 6.53 -10.93
C LEU A 358 -18.72 7.02 -12.09
N LYS A 359 -17.47 6.56 -12.11
CA LYS A 359 -16.51 6.90 -13.18
C LYS A 359 -16.91 6.33 -14.54
N LYS A 360 -17.65 5.23 -14.61
CA LYS A 360 -18.15 4.66 -15.87
C LYS A 360 -19.09 5.61 -16.60
N THR A 361 -19.88 6.38 -15.85
CA THR A 361 -20.87 7.35 -16.39
C THR A 361 -20.35 8.78 -16.44
N ASN A 362 -19.45 9.16 -15.52
CA ASN A 362 -18.88 10.49 -15.42
C ASN A 362 -17.34 10.44 -15.26
N PRO A 363 -16.57 10.63 -16.31
CA PRO A 363 -15.10 10.57 -16.26
C PRO A 363 -14.48 11.67 -15.38
N TYR A 364 -15.24 12.71 -15.01
CA TYR A 364 -14.76 13.80 -14.15
C TYR A 364 -15.09 13.62 -12.68
N VAL A 365 -15.77 12.53 -12.28
CA VAL A 365 -16.27 12.34 -10.91
C VAL A 365 -15.17 12.47 -9.86
N GLU A 366 -14.04 11.84 -10.06
CA GLU A 366 -12.89 11.87 -9.13
C GLU A 366 -12.38 13.31 -8.92
N LYS A 367 -12.25 14.07 -10.03
CA LYS A 367 -11.84 15.48 -9.98
C LYS A 367 -12.88 16.36 -9.30
N ASN A 368 -14.16 16.08 -9.52
CA ASN A 368 -15.25 16.83 -8.91
C ASN A 368 -15.31 16.58 -7.40
N ILE A 369 -15.15 15.33 -6.95
CA ILE A 369 -15.07 15.00 -5.53
C ILE A 369 -13.87 15.73 -4.88
N PHE A 370 -12.70 15.67 -5.50
CA PHE A 370 -11.51 16.34 -4.96
C PHE A 370 -11.73 17.86 -4.83
N ARG A 371 -12.26 18.49 -5.87
CA ARG A 371 -12.48 19.94 -5.91
C ARG A 371 -13.62 20.43 -5.01
N SER A 372 -14.54 19.55 -4.63
CA SER A 372 -15.69 19.93 -3.79
C SER A 372 -15.27 20.51 -2.44
N VAL A 373 -14.15 20.08 -1.89
CA VAL A 373 -13.60 20.60 -0.63
C VAL A 373 -12.64 21.79 -0.81
N GLU A 374 -12.22 22.07 -2.05
CA GLU A 374 -11.43 23.27 -2.37
C GLU A 374 -12.31 24.45 -2.80
N ASN A 375 -13.57 24.18 -3.18
CA ASN A 375 -14.50 25.15 -3.76
C ASN A 375 -15.82 25.14 -3.00
N VAL A 376 -15.76 25.32 -1.67
CA VAL A 376 -16.93 25.38 -0.80
C VAL A 376 -17.52 26.79 -0.85
N ASN A 377 -18.81 26.91 -1.26
CA ASN A 377 -19.52 28.17 -1.23
C ASN A 377 -20.31 28.30 0.08
N LEU A 378 -19.77 29.07 1.02
CA LEU A 378 -20.38 29.25 2.35
C LEU A 378 -21.78 29.91 2.31
N ASN A 379 -22.11 30.66 1.26
CA ASN A 379 -23.43 31.29 1.11
C ASN A 379 -24.55 30.29 0.82
N THR A 380 -24.21 29.05 0.46
CA THR A 380 -25.15 27.97 0.11
C THR A 380 -25.05 26.78 1.05
N ILE A 381 -24.43 26.95 2.22
CA ILE A 381 -24.32 25.95 3.27
C ILE A 381 -25.18 26.35 4.47
N VAL A 382 -26.00 25.41 4.97
CA VAL A 382 -26.91 25.65 6.08
C VAL A 382 -26.16 25.96 7.38
N ALA A 383 -25.03 25.25 7.62
CA ALA A 383 -24.15 25.50 8.76
C ALA A 383 -22.75 24.95 8.48
N TYR A 384 -21.74 25.56 9.11
CA TYR A 384 -20.36 25.06 9.09
C TYR A 384 -19.69 25.21 10.46
N LYS A 385 -18.66 24.42 10.70
CA LYS A 385 -17.87 24.50 11.94
C LYS A 385 -16.50 25.09 11.67
N GLN A 386 -16.14 26.12 12.43
CA GLN A 386 -14.81 26.72 12.39
C GLN A 386 -14.28 26.91 13.81
N ASN A 387 -13.08 26.43 14.12
CA ASN A 387 -12.46 26.53 15.45
C ASN A 387 -13.35 26.04 16.60
N GLY A 388 -14.14 25.01 16.38
CA GLY A 388 -15.06 24.43 17.36
C GLY A 388 -16.41 25.17 17.50
N VAL A 389 -16.58 26.32 16.81
CA VAL A 389 -17.83 27.09 16.77
C VAL A 389 -18.64 26.67 15.55
N THR A 390 -19.97 26.51 15.75
CA THR A 390 -20.92 26.26 14.65
C THR A 390 -21.48 27.57 14.18
N HIS A 391 -21.35 27.88 12.92
CA HIS A 391 -21.95 29.04 12.26
C HIS A 391 -23.16 28.60 11.46
N SER A 392 -24.28 29.29 11.65
CA SER A 392 -25.54 29.04 10.94
C SER A 392 -25.75 30.08 9.84
N PHE A 393 -26.47 29.71 8.77
CA PHE A 393 -26.90 30.66 7.75
C PHE A 393 -27.82 31.79 8.27
N LEU A 394 -28.41 31.58 9.47
CA LEU A 394 -29.24 32.59 10.14
C LEU A 394 -28.43 33.74 10.76
N GLU A 395 -27.10 33.57 10.93
CA GLU A 395 -26.22 34.64 11.41
C GLU A 395 -26.20 35.79 10.40
N GLY A 396 -26.76 36.96 10.80
CA GLY A 396 -26.88 38.14 9.93
C GLY A 396 -27.93 38.02 8.79
N TYR A 397 -28.87 37.06 8.86
CA TYR A 397 -29.88 36.85 7.85
C TYR A 397 -30.82 38.04 7.68
N ASP A 398 -31.23 38.63 8.81
CA ASP A 398 -32.16 39.79 8.86
C ASP A 398 -31.43 41.15 8.83
N GLU A 399 -30.09 41.15 8.72
CA GLU A 399 -29.27 42.37 8.69
C GLU A 399 -28.96 42.84 7.23
N LYS A 400 -29.56 42.22 6.20
CA LYS A 400 -29.35 42.54 4.77
C LYS A 400 -30.41 43.46 4.22
#